data_89b064181cefe718f8f7a2175fd2ba20
#
_entry.id   89b064181cefe718f8f7a2175fd2ba20
#
_cell.length_a   1.000
_cell.length_b   1.000
_cell.length_c   1.000
_cell.angle_alpha   90.00
_cell.angle_beta   90.00
_cell.angle_gamma   90.00
#
_symmetry.space_group_name_H-M   'P 1'
#
loop_
_entity.id
_entity.type
_entity.pdbx_description
1 polymer ?
#
loop_
_entity_poly.entity_id
_entity_poly.type
_entity_poly.pdbx_seq_one_letter_code
_entity_poly.pdbx_strand_id
1 'polypeptide(L)'
;MRYFDFHCHPVLKQLFNDTPNIDAFIYRSDVAALPKMCSDLPSIIETQTHPTQLSEFSDEVILGAVLYSVERYVAQTVIPLQNYLKKTSRFKLSEKLLNNIVQNTNKPFSDFLMKRTLNEYIQSSSYHILTKDSFKKGLPKNKVNVFFTIEGCHSLVDSPNYCDTVNKYKPSDILKNLDKVQEKVKVISINITHLQQSSLCNQAFGMQVADSKPFFPSGNGLENDGRTVVQGIFDRKICVDVKHMSYKSRKDVMNEIDSGKFKNVQPLVCTHAGFTGMPFKDWAGHIQLKKPLSGALYLEITKSFHMKNDPRRPGFPTFNASTINLFDEEIAWIVKNDGVIGVSMDRRILGYVDKHDDDPIGISGMERIVDKEFFSKTEWAALGIKNEDIGKLIAEDECLTMGELEENTESSIPQRNEYFYDHVLYHLKHYFQVCIDNGIPISKARKQITIGTDYDGLINPFLNMLTVKRMADLKSYIRMNLKYFLKDLQDSKQWADQLDVDTFVEDLFYNNGYRFVKTRFEIE
;
A
#
# COMPACT_ATOMS: atom_id res chain seq x y z
N MET A 1 20.24 -7.33 -12.30
CA MET A 1 20.31 -6.76 -10.93
C MET A 1 19.61 -7.68 -9.97
N ARG A 2 19.81 -7.58 -8.64
CA ARG A 2 18.98 -8.26 -7.66
C ARG A 2 17.79 -7.37 -7.30
N TYR A 3 16.61 -7.98 -7.10
CA TYR A 3 15.36 -7.24 -6.82
C TYR A 3 14.56 -7.89 -5.70
N PHE A 4 14.07 -7.06 -4.80
CA PHE A 4 13.17 -7.42 -3.71
C PHE A 4 11.95 -6.51 -3.72
N ASP A 5 10.77 -7.11 -3.57
CA ASP A 5 9.51 -6.40 -3.37
C ASP A 5 8.80 -6.94 -2.13
N PHE A 6 8.50 -6.06 -1.19
CA PHE A 6 7.92 -6.48 0.08
C PHE A 6 6.43 -6.82 -0.03
N HIS A 7 5.75 -6.29 -1.06
CA HIS A 7 4.31 -6.46 -1.23
C HIS A 7 3.91 -6.29 -2.70
N CYS A 8 3.39 -7.35 -3.28
CA CYS A 8 2.78 -7.32 -4.61
C CYS A 8 1.79 -8.48 -4.80
N HIS A 9 0.93 -8.36 -5.82
CA HIS A 9 -0.14 -9.32 -6.11
C HIS A 9 0.06 -10.02 -7.48
N PRO A 10 1.17 -10.71 -7.72
CA PRO A 10 1.58 -11.12 -9.06
C PRO A 10 0.62 -12.06 -9.79
N VAL A 11 -0.39 -12.60 -9.10
CA VAL A 11 -1.39 -13.51 -9.69
C VAL A 11 -2.83 -13.03 -9.54
N LEU A 12 -3.10 -11.94 -8.81
CA LEU A 12 -4.46 -11.55 -8.43
C LEU A 12 -5.38 -11.35 -9.65
N LYS A 13 -4.92 -10.63 -10.65
CA LYS A 13 -5.72 -10.31 -11.84
C LYS A 13 -6.11 -11.57 -12.62
N GLN A 14 -5.20 -12.54 -12.72
CA GLN A 14 -5.41 -13.82 -13.39
C GLN A 14 -6.43 -14.70 -12.65
N LEU A 15 -6.52 -14.53 -11.31
CA LEU A 15 -7.48 -15.28 -10.49
C LEU A 15 -8.93 -14.87 -10.73
N PHE A 16 -9.20 -13.71 -11.34
CA PHE A 16 -10.55 -13.30 -11.68
C PHE A 16 -11.13 -13.97 -12.94
N ASN A 17 -10.36 -14.74 -13.68
CA ASN A 17 -10.85 -15.50 -14.81
C ASN A 17 -11.63 -16.75 -14.37
N ASP A 18 -12.52 -17.26 -15.21
CA ASP A 18 -13.27 -18.51 -14.94
C ASP A 18 -12.31 -19.68 -14.70
N THR A 19 -11.29 -19.78 -15.54
CA THR A 19 -10.19 -20.72 -15.39
C THR A 19 -8.91 -19.94 -15.06
N PRO A 20 -8.45 -19.95 -13.81
CA PRO A 20 -7.21 -19.28 -13.44
C PRO A 20 -6.04 -19.79 -14.26
N ASN A 21 -5.22 -18.89 -14.73
CA ASN A 21 -3.94 -19.19 -15.33
C ASN A 21 -2.96 -18.11 -14.88
N ILE A 22 -2.18 -18.41 -13.86
CA ILE A 22 -1.23 -17.45 -13.25
C ILE A 22 -0.03 -17.12 -14.14
N ASP A 23 0.21 -17.92 -15.18
CA ASP A 23 1.21 -17.63 -16.20
C ASP A 23 0.64 -16.76 -17.36
N ALA A 24 -0.65 -16.40 -17.30
CA ALA A 24 -1.27 -15.53 -18.30
C ALA A 24 -0.84 -14.09 -18.10
N PHE A 25 -0.52 -13.43 -19.22
CA PHE A 25 -0.14 -12.02 -19.25
C PHE A 25 -1.29 -11.18 -19.83
N ILE A 26 -1.66 -10.12 -19.14
CA ILE A 26 -2.67 -9.15 -19.60
C ILE A 26 -1.92 -7.96 -20.19
N TYR A 27 -2.01 -7.80 -21.49
CA TYR A 27 -1.36 -6.70 -22.21
C TYR A 27 -2.22 -5.44 -22.17
N ARG A 28 -1.57 -4.28 -22.18
CA ARG A 28 -2.27 -2.99 -22.29
C ARG A 28 -3.18 -2.93 -23.51
N SER A 29 -2.78 -3.56 -24.62
CA SER A 29 -3.59 -3.68 -25.84
C SER A 29 -4.89 -4.45 -25.64
N ASP A 30 -4.95 -5.38 -24.69
CA ASP A 30 -6.15 -6.15 -24.38
C ASP A 30 -7.25 -5.30 -23.72
N VAL A 31 -6.86 -4.16 -23.17
CA VAL A 31 -7.72 -3.22 -22.42
C VAL A 31 -7.71 -1.81 -23.01
N ALA A 32 -7.10 -1.60 -24.16
CA ALA A 32 -6.92 -0.30 -24.79
C ALA A 32 -8.23 0.46 -25.13
N ALA A 33 -9.36 -0.24 -25.17
CA ALA A 33 -10.68 0.39 -25.40
C ALA A 33 -11.28 1.04 -24.14
N LEU A 34 -10.66 0.85 -22.97
CA LEU A 34 -11.14 1.37 -21.66
C LEU A 34 -10.88 2.87 -21.39
N PRO A 35 -9.96 3.60 -22.06
CA PRO A 35 -9.69 5.01 -21.78
C PRO A 35 -10.92 5.92 -21.85
N LYS A 36 -11.96 5.51 -22.58
CA LYS A 36 -13.21 6.26 -22.66
C LYS A 36 -14.00 6.33 -21.36
N MET A 37 -13.70 5.48 -20.38
CA MET A 37 -14.35 5.49 -19.05
C MET A 37 -13.45 6.09 -17.97
N CYS A 38 -12.17 5.75 -18.01
CA CYS A 38 -11.17 6.21 -17.07
C CYS A 38 -9.80 5.99 -17.73
N SER A 39 -9.03 7.04 -17.93
CA SER A 39 -7.71 7.00 -18.58
C SER A 39 -6.72 6.07 -17.90
N ASP A 40 -6.87 5.91 -16.59
CA ASP A 40 -5.97 5.10 -15.76
C ASP A 40 -6.29 3.60 -15.77
N LEU A 41 -7.51 3.25 -16.16
CA LEU A 41 -7.98 1.86 -16.09
C LEU A 41 -7.08 0.87 -16.85
N PRO A 42 -6.54 1.20 -18.05
CA PRO A 42 -5.59 0.31 -18.71
C PRO A 42 -4.33 0.03 -17.90
N SER A 43 -3.77 1.01 -17.21
CA SER A 43 -2.56 0.83 -16.37
C SER A 43 -2.85 0.06 -15.08
N ILE A 44 -4.08 0.16 -14.56
CA ILE A 44 -4.51 -0.61 -13.40
C ILE A 44 -4.71 -2.09 -13.75
N ILE A 45 -5.22 -2.39 -14.95
CA ILE A 45 -5.60 -3.77 -15.34
C ILE A 45 -4.46 -4.52 -16.00
N GLU A 46 -3.57 -3.85 -16.77
CA GLU A 46 -2.42 -4.54 -17.37
C GLU A 46 -1.55 -5.23 -16.30
N THR A 47 -0.89 -6.32 -16.67
CA THR A 47 0.02 -7.03 -15.76
C THR A 47 1.24 -6.18 -15.45
N GLN A 48 1.48 -5.90 -14.17
CA GLN A 48 2.52 -5.00 -13.70
C GLN A 48 3.77 -5.75 -13.21
N THR A 49 3.59 -6.96 -12.66
CA THR A 49 4.68 -7.82 -12.20
C THR A 49 4.42 -9.28 -12.58
N HIS A 50 5.18 -9.80 -13.51
CA HIS A 50 5.06 -11.16 -14.01
C HIS A 50 6.44 -11.81 -14.11
N PRO A 51 6.59 -13.14 -13.93
CA PRO A 51 7.87 -13.83 -14.03
C PRO A 51 8.67 -13.48 -15.29
N THR A 52 8.00 -13.35 -16.44
CA THR A 52 8.64 -12.96 -17.70
C THR A 52 9.21 -11.52 -17.62
N GLN A 53 8.46 -10.57 -17.04
CA GLN A 53 8.95 -9.19 -16.87
C GLN A 53 10.13 -9.13 -15.91
N LEU A 54 10.06 -9.91 -14.83
CA LEU A 54 11.12 -9.97 -13.81
C LEU A 54 12.41 -10.58 -14.34
N SER A 55 12.32 -11.64 -15.15
CA SER A 55 13.47 -12.31 -15.73
C SER A 55 14.23 -11.46 -16.76
N GLU A 56 13.58 -10.45 -17.35
CA GLU A 56 14.21 -9.56 -18.31
C GLU A 56 15.23 -8.60 -17.66
N PHE A 57 15.08 -8.25 -16.40
CA PHE A 57 15.94 -7.26 -15.75
C PHE A 57 16.66 -7.74 -14.48
N SER A 58 16.31 -8.91 -13.95
CA SER A 58 16.85 -9.38 -12.68
C SER A 58 17.22 -10.86 -12.71
N ASP A 59 18.41 -11.18 -12.21
CA ASP A 59 18.91 -12.56 -12.10
C ASP A 59 18.43 -13.23 -10.80
N GLU A 60 18.04 -12.44 -9.82
CA GLU A 60 17.58 -12.91 -8.52
C GLU A 60 16.46 -12.01 -8.00
N VAL A 61 15.28 -12.58 -7.91
CA VAL A 61 14.05 -11.88 -7.50
C VAL A 61 13.47 -12.54 -6.27
N ILE A 62 13.06 -11.71 -5.31
CA ILE A 62 12.27 -12.12 -4.14
C ILE A 62 11.03 -11.23 -4.06
N LEU A 63 9.86 -11.83 -4.01
CA LEU A 63 8.58 -11.11 -3.88
C LEU A 63 7.83 -11.53 -2.61
N GLY A 64 7.31 -10.55 -1.91
CA GLY A 64 6.24 -10.71 -0.93
C GLY A 64 4.92 -10.89 -1.66
N ALA A 65 4.59 -12.14 -1.97
CA ALA A 65 3.37 -12.50 -2.66
C ALA A 65 2.19 -12.45 -1.69
N VAL A 66 1.18 -11.66 -2.03
CA VAL A 66 0.03 -11.44 -1.14
C VAL A 66 -1.00 -12.54 -1.30
N LEU A 67 -1.33 -13.20 -0.19
CA LEU A 67 -2.51 -14.05 -0.08
C LEU A 67 -3.70 -13.17 0.31
N TYR A 68 -4.58 -12.98 -0.63
CA TYR A 68 -5.71 -12.07 -0.51
C TYR A 68 -6.96 -12.70 -1.08
N SER A 69 -8.08 -12.48 -0.42
CA SER A 69 -9.42 -12.80 -0.92
C SER A 69 -10.20 -11.53 -1.14
N VAL A 70 -10.80 -11.40 -2.32
CA VAL A 70 -11.55 -10.20 -2.66
C VAL A 70 -12.76 -10.05 -1.76
N GLU A 71 -12.90 -8.87 -1.16
CA GLU A 71 -14.03 -8.55 -0.30
C GLU A 71 -15.35 -8.50 -1.09
N ARG A 72 -16.41 -8.88 -0.41
CA ARG A 72 -17.76 -8.89 -0.96
C ARG A 72 -18.15 -7.58 -1.65
N TYR A 73 -17.91 -6.46 -0.98
CA TYR A 73 -18.30 -5.16 -1.50
C TYR A 73 -17.37 -4.65 -2.59
N VAL A 74 -16.08 -5.03 -2.58
CA VAL A 74 -15.17 -4.80 -3.70
C VAL A 74 -15.66 -5.55 -4.93
N ALA A 75 -15.99 -6.85 -4.79
CA ALA A 75 -16.57 -7.63 -5.88
C ALA A 75 -17.86 -7.01 -6.41
N GLN A 76 -18.75 -6.52 -5.54
CA GLN A 76 -19.99 -5.85 -5.93
C GLN A 76 -19.73 -4.57 -6.74
N THR A 77 -18.71 -3.79 -6.38
CA THR A 77 -18.32 -2.57 -7.10
C THR A 77 -17.74 -2.88 -8.48
N VAL A 78 -17.07 -4.04 -8.63
CA VAL A 78 -16.44 -4.45 -9.89
C VAL A 78 -17.44 -5.04 -10.90
N ILE A 79 -18.62 -5.54 -10.49
CA ILE A 79 -19.62 -6.12 -11.39
C ILE A 79 -20.05 -5.19 -12.54
N PRO A 80 -20.33 -3.89 -12.33
CA PRO A 80 -20.65 -2.98 -13.43
C PRO A 80 -19.49 -2.85 -14.43
N LEU A 81 -18.25 -2.78 -13.95
CA LEU A 81 -17.05 -2.75 -14.79
C LEU A 81 -16.92 -4.03 -15.62
N GLN A 82 -17.22 -5.19 -15.05
CA GLN A 82 -17.20 -6.47 -15.78
C GLN A 82 -18.11 -6.47 -17.01
N ASN A 83 -19.33 -5.92 -16.90
CA ASN A 83 -20.26 -5.83 -18.02
C ASN A 83 -19.74 -4.94 -19.15
N TYR A 84 -18.98 -3.92 -18.81
CA TYR A 84 -18.30 -3.07 -19.79
C TYR A 84 -17.09 -3.80 -20.42
N LEU A 85 -16.24 -4.43 -19.62
CA LEU A 85 -15.08 -5.20 -20.08
C LEU A 85 -15.47 -6.33 -21.05
N LYS A 86 -16.61 -6.98 -20.85
CA LYS A 86 -17.13 -8.00 -21.78
C LYS A 86 -17.27 -7.50 -23.21
N LYS A 87 -17.62 -6.22 -23.39
CA LYS A 87 -17.90 -5.62 -24.70
C LYS A 87 -16.67 -4.99 -25.34
N THR A 88 -15.70 -4.54 -24.55
CA THR A 88 -14.66 -3.61 -25.00
C THR A 88 -13.23 -4.15 -24.84
N SER A 89 -13.05 -5.27 -24.15
CA SER A 89 -11.73 -5.81 -23.79
C SER A 89 -11.60 -7.29 -24.12
N ARG A 90 -10.37 -7.74 -24.38
CA ARG A 90 -10.02 -9.18 -24.43
C ARG A 90 -9.89 -9.76 -23.02
N PHE A 91 -9.54 -8.94 -22.04
CA PHE A 91 -9.54 -9.34 -20.63
C PHE A 91 -10.98 -9.51 -20.14
N LYS A 92 -11.27 -10.63 -19.52
CA LYS A 92 -12.60 -10.97 -19.02
C LYS A 92 -12.53 -11.26 -17.52
N LEU A 93 -13.35 -10.55 -16.76
CA LEU A 93 -13.61 -10.90 -15.38
C LEU A 93 -14.73 -11.95 -15.33
N SER A 94 -14.58 -12.96 -14.49
CA SER A 94 -15.60 -13.98 -14.30
C SER A 94 -16.81 -13.41 -13.55
N GLU A 95 -17.92 -13.22 -14.26
CA GLU A 95 -19.18 -12.80 -13.64
C GLU A 95 -19.66 -13.83 -12.61
N LYS A 96 -19.52 -15.11 -12.93
CA LYS A 96 -19.88 -16.20 -12.02
C LYS A 96 -19.09 -16.12 -10.72
N LEU A 97 -17.76 -15.90 -10.81
CA LEU A 97 -16.92 -15.76 -9.61
C LEU A 97 -17.33 -14.55 -8.79
N LEU A 98 -17.48 -13.37 -9.40
CA LEU A 98 -17.87 -12.15 -8.71
C LEU A 98 -19.23 -12.30 -8.01
N ASN A 99 -20.23 -12.86 -8.70
CA ASN A 99 -21.55 -13.13 -8.09
C ASN A 99 -21.45 -14.15 -6.93
N ASN A 100 -20.63 -15.19 -7.07
CA ASN A 100 -20.41 -16.16 -5.99
C ASN A 100 -19.73 -15.52 -4.77
N ILE A 101 -18.80 -14.58 -4.95
CA ILE A 101 -18.20 -13.80 -3.85
C ILE A 101 -19.27 -12.94 -3.17
N VAL A 102 -20.07 -12.20 -3.94
CA VAL A 102 -21.13 -11.34 -3.42
C VAL A 102 -22.18 -12.14 -2.63
N GLN A 103 -22.53 -13.33 -3.09
CA GLN A 103 -23.48 -14.25 -2.44
C GLN A 103 -22.86 -15.11 -1.34
N ASN A 104 -21.55 -15.00 -1.11
CA ASN A 104 -20.77 -15.82 -0.17
C ASN A 104 -20.86 -17.35 -0.46
N THR A 105 -21.05 -17.72 -1.72
CA THR A 105 -20.98 -19.12 -2.19
C THR A 105 -19.57 -19.51 -2.62
N ASN A 106 -18.72 -18.52 -2.96
CA ASN A 106 -17.26 -18.67 -2.99
C ASN A 106 -16.70 -18.13 -1.68
N LYS A 107 -16.19 -19.04 -0.85
CA LYS A 107 -15.74 -18.73 0.51
C LYS A 107 -14.35 -18.11 0.50
N PRO A 108 -14.12 -16.99 1.22
CA PRO A 108 -12.85 -16.27 1.17
C PRO A 108 -11.64 -17.14 1.51
N PHE A 109 -11.67 -17.88 2.61
CA PHE A 109 -10.54 -18.71 3.03
C PHE A 109 -10.42 -19.99 2.22
N SER A 110 -11.44 -20.87 2.27
CA SER A 110 -11.29 -22.23 1.73
C SER A 110 -11.30 -22.28 0.20
N ASP A 111 -12.11 -21.44 -0.46
CA ASP A 111 -12.25 -21.48 -1.92
C ASP A 111 -11.32 -20.49 -2.61
N PHE A 112 -11.22 -19.24 -2.14
CA PHE A 112 -10.40 -18.23 -2.79
C PHE A 112 -8.93 -18.32 -2.34
N LEU A 113 -8.63 -18.11 -1.05
CA LEU A 113 -7.24 -18.09 -0.58
C LEU A 113 -6.55 -19.45 -0.74
N MET A 114 -7.15 -20.53 -0.23
CA MET A 114 -6.48 -21.83 -0.21
C MET A 114 -6.49 -22.52 -1.56
N LYS A 115 -7.67 -22.66 -2.21
CA LYS A 115 -7.77 -23.43 -3.45
C LYS A 115 -7.39 -22.61 -4.67
N ARG A 116 -7.82 -21.33 -4.75
CA ARG A 116 -7.66 -20.52 -5.94
C ARG A 116 -6.34 -19.72 -5.96
N THR A 117 -5.80 -19.33 -4.82
CA THR A 117 -4.56 -18.56 -4.76
C THR A 117 -3.36 -19.41 -4.37
N LEU A 118 -3.36 -19.99 -3.18
CA LEU A 118 -2.19 -20.69 -2.65
C LEU A 118 -1.84 -21.94 -3.48
N ASN A 119 -2.85 -22.71 -3.90
CA ASN A 119 -2.58 -23.89 -4.72
C ASN A 119 -1.96 -23.54 -6.08
N GLU A 120 -2.33 -22.41 -6.70
CA GLU A 120 -1.71 -21.98 -7.96
C GLU A 120 -0.21 -21.70 -7.77
N TYR A 121 0.18 -21.05 -6.67
CA TYR A 121 1.61 -20.87 -6.37
C TYR A 121 2.34 -22.20 -6.15
N ILE A 122 1.71 -23.14 -5.43
CA ILE A 122 2.31 -24.46 -5.13
C ILE A 122 2.51 -25.28 -6.42
N GLN A 123 1.61 -25.18 -7.37
CA GLN A 123 1.64 -25.94 -8.62
C GLN A 123 2.47 -25.27 -9.73
N SER A 124 2.75 -23.98 -9.61
CA SER A 124 3.46 -23.22 -10.65
C SER A 124 4.92 -23.63 -10.77
N SER A 125 5.38 -23.75 -12.01
CA SER A 125 6.81 -23.92 -12.32
C SER A 125 7.60 -22.60 -12.30
N SER A 126 6.91 -21.47 -12.42
CA SER A 126 7.51 -20.13 -12.51
C SER A 126 7.92 -19.56 -11.16
N TYR A 127 7.28 -20.02 -10.07
CA TYR A 127 7.55 -19.57 -8.71
C TYR A 127 8.30 -20.59 -7.89
N HIS A 128 9.15 -20.12 -6.98
CA HIS A 128 9.82 -20.92 -5.96
C HIS A 128 9.41 -20.40 -4.58
N ILE A 129 8.67 -21.21 -3.83
CA ILE A 129 8.25 -20.86 -2.48
C ILE A 129 9.45 -20.97 -1.55
N LEU A 130 9.77 -19.86 -0.88
CA LEU A 130 10.88 -19.78 0.06
C LEU A 130 10.64 -20.66 1.29
N THR A 131 11.70 -21.34 1.70
CA THR A 131 11.77 -22.13 2.93
C THR A 131 13.05 -21.76 3.69
N LYS A 132 13.18 -22.21 4.94
CA LYS A 132 14.43 -22.06 5.72
C LYS A 132 15.64 -22.61 4.94
N ASP A 133 15.46 -23.70 4.21
CA ASP A 133 16.52 -24.32 3.42
C ASP A 133 16.90 -23.53 2.17
N SER A 134 15.99 -22.74 1.61
CA SER A 134 16.29 -21.87 0.46
C SER A 134 17.43 -20.90 0.77
N PHE A 135 17.45 -20.35 1.99
CA PHE A 135 18.52 -19.43 2.42
C PHE A 135 19.86 -20.09 2.71
N LYS A 136 19.88 -21.42 2.94
CA LYS A 136 21.11 -22.18 3.16
C LYS A 136 21.73 -22.67 1.86
N LYS A 137 20.90 -23.11 0.91
CA LYS A 137 21.31 -23.72 -0.36
C LYS A 137 21.55 -22.70 -1.48
N GLY A 138 21.14 -21.45 -1.27
CA GLY A 138 21.09 -20.41 -2.31
C GLY A 138 19.76 -20.41 -3.06
N LEU A 139 19.38 -19.22 -3.55
CA LEU A 139 18.11 -19.00 -4.23
C LEU A 139 18.19 -19.44 -5.70
N PRO A 140 17.16 -20.12 -6.24
CA PRO A 140 17.09 -20.41 -7.68
C PRO A 140 17.08 -19.13 -8.52
N LYS A 141 17.97 -19.06 -9.52
CA LYS A 141 18.09 -17.88 -10.39
C LYS A 141 17.05 -17.81 -11.51
N ASN A 142 16.48 -18.95 -11.89
CA ASN A 142 15.56 -19.07 -13.03
C ASN A 142 14.08 -19.06 -12.61
N LYS A 143 13.80 -18.70 -11.36
CA LYS A 143 12.45 -18.64 -10.80
C LYS A 143 12.27 -17.38 -9.98
N VAL A 144 11.04 -16.93 -9.87
CA VAL A 144 10.68 -15.89 -8.93
C VAL A 144 10.54 -16.52 -7.54
N ASN A 145 11.41 -16.10 -6.61
CA ASN A 145 11.35 -16.57 -5.24
C ASN A 145 10.25 -15.82 -4.49
N VAL A 146 9.34 -16.52 -3.82
CA VAL A 146 8.20 -15.91 -3.12
C VAL A 146 8.16 -16.29 -1.65
N PHE A 147 7.90 -15.34 -0.79
CA PHE A 147 7.39 -15.52 0.56
C PHE A 147 5.97 -14.95 0.63
N PHE A 148 5.23 -15.28 1.68
CA PHE A 148 3.83 -14.90 1.73
C PHE A 148 3.54 -13.88 2.83
N THR A 149 2.65 -12.94 2.50
CA THR A 149 1.94 -12.06 3.42
C THR A 149 0.44 -12.27 3.26
N ILE A 150 -0.37 -11.89 4.24
CA ILE A 150 -1.83 -11.97 4.14
C ILE A 150 -2.38 -10.56 4.27
N GLU A 151 -3.18 -10.14 3.31
CA GLU A 151 -3.80 -8.83 3.32
C GLU A 151 -5.27 -8.93 3.76
N GLY A 152 -5.49 -8.47 4.99
CA GLY A 152 -6.78 -8.48 5.65
C GLY A 152 -7.18 -9.85 6.24
N CYS A 153 -7.49 -9.85 7.54
CA CYS A 153 -7.97 -11.06 8.25
C CYS A 153 -9.29 -11.61 7.70
N HIS A 154 -10.04 -10.83 6.90
CA HIS A 154 -11.22 -11.33 6.17
C HIS A 154 -10.87 -12.51 5.25
N SER A 155 -9.65 -12.54 4.72
CA SER A 155 -9.15 -13.64 3.88
C SER A 155 -9.00 -14.96 4.61
N LEU A 156 -9.02 -14.94 5.94
CA LEU A 156 -8.89 -16.12 6.81
C LEU A 156 -10.24 -16.65 7.34
N VAL A 157 -11.38 -16.17 6.86
CA VAL A 157 -12.70 -16.52 7.39
C VAL A 157 -13.66 -16.94 6.27
N ASP A 158 -14.33 -18.09 6.42
CA ASP A 158 -15.28 -18.60 5.42
C ASP A 158 -16.70 -18.07 5.57
N SER A 159 -17.07 -17.66 6.75
CA SER A 159 -18.42 -17.22 7.07
C SER A 159 -18.38 -15.97 7.95
N PRO A 160 -18.07 -14.82 7.37
CA PRO A 160 -18.20 -13.58 8.11
C PRO A 160 -19.68 -13.35 8.43
N ASN A 161 -19.99 -13.14 9.70
CA ASN A 161 -21.31 -12.66 10.09
C ASN A 161 -21.41 -11.20 9.69
N TYR A 162 -22.10 -10.93 8.61
CA TYR A 162 -22.40 -9.56 8.22
C TYR A 162 -23.49 -9.01 9.14
N CYS A 163 -23.17 -7.96 9.90
CA CYS A 163 -24.16 -7.15 10.57
C CYS A 163 -24.11 -5.78 9.88
N ASP A 164 -25.10 -5.48 9.07
CA ASP A 164 -25.14 -4.32 8.19
C ASP A 164 -23.90 -4.27 7.26
N THR A 165 -23.01 -3.30 7.49
CA THR A 165 -21.78 -3.11 6.70
C THR A 165 -20.52 -3.58 7.41
N VAL A 166 -20.60 -3.95 8.69
CA VAL A 166 -19.45 -4.36 9.50
C VAL A 166 -19.28 -5.87 9.46
N ASN A 167 -18.11 -6.32 9.05
CA ASN A 167 -17.72 -7.73 9.08
C ASN A 167 -17.36 -8.14 10.51
N LYS A 168 -18.11 -9.05 11.09
CA LYS A 168 -17.81 -9.62 12.41
C LYS A 168 -17.06 -10.94 12.25
N TYR A 169 -15.90 -11.02 12.85
CA TYR A 169 -15.02 -12.19 12.80
C TYR A 169 -14.84 -12.78 14.19
N LYS A 170 -14.70 -14.10 14.24
CA LYS A 170 -14.26 -14.80 15.44
C LYS A 170 -12.76 -14.96 15.43
N PRO A 171 -12.03 -14.43 16.42
CA PRO A 171 -10.56 -14.59 16.49
C PRO A 171 -10.08 -16.04 16.38
N SER A 172 -10.80 -16.99 17.00
CA SER A 172 -10.49 -18.41 16.93
C SER A 172 -10.51 -18.97 15.51
N ASP A 173 -11.43 -18.52 14.65
CA ASP A 173 -11.53 -19.01 13.27
C ASP A 173 -10.38 -18.46 12.43
N ILE A 174 -10.02 -17.17 12.62
CA ILE A 174 -8.87 -16.54 11.98
C ILE A 174 -7.60 -17.30 12.32
N LEU A 175 -7.33 -17.49 13.62
CA LEU A 175 -6.08 -18.10 14.09
C LEU A 175 -5.99 -19.58 13.68
N LYS A 176 -7.10 -20.34 13.76
CA LYS A 176 -7.15 -21.73 13.27
C LYS A 176 -6.87 -21.83 11.76
N ASN A 177 -7.42 -20.91 10.97
CA ASN A 177 -7.21 -20.94 9.52
C ASN A 177 -5.81 -20.44 9.16
N LEU A 178 -5.24 -19.51 9.93
CA LEU A 178 -3.85 -19.10 9.81
C LEU A 178 -2.90 -20.31 10.05
N ASP A 179 -3.18 -21.15 11.04
CA ASP A 179 -2.40 -22.37 11.28
C ASP A 179 -2.41 -23.28 10.05
N LYS A 180 -3.56 -23.48 9.40
CA LYS A 180 -3.67 -24.26 8.17
C LYS A 180 -2.86 -23.68 6.98
N VAL A 181 -2.74 -22.35 6.89
CA VAL A 181 -1.85 -21.72 5.90
C VAL A 181 -0.40 -22.02 6.24
N GLN A 182 -0.03 -21.87 7.53
CA GLN A 182 1.33 -22.09 8.01
C GLN A 182 1.79 -23.56 7.92
N GLU A 183 0.87 -24.53 7.91
CA GLU A 183 1.18 -25.94 7.59
C GLU A 183 1.71 -26.12 6.15
N LYS A 184 1.40 -25.19 5.25
CA LYS A 184 1.80 -25.27 3.83
C LYS A 184 2.94 -24.31 3.49
N VAL A 185 2.89 -23.09 4.02
CA VAL A 185 3.84 -22.02 3.69
C VAL A 185 4.10 -21.12 4.90
N LYS A 186 5.28 -20.52 4.97
CA LYS A 186 5.60 -19.51 5.99
C LYS A 186 4.95 -18.19 5.63
N VAL A 187 4.13 -17.65 6.54
CA VAL A 187 3.59 -16.28 6.48
C VAL A 187 4.49 -15.36 7.27
N ILE A 188 4.89 -14.24 6.69
CA ILE A 188 5.82 -13.27 7.30
C ILE A 188 5.08 -12.14 8.00
N SER A 189 3.99 -11.61 7.37
CA SER A 189 3.18 -10.55 7.96
C SER A 189 1.71 -10.65 7.58
N ILE A 190 0.85 -10.01 8.40
CA ILE A 190 -0.59 -9.97 8.21
C ILE A 190 -1.13 -8.58 8.49
N ASN A 191 -1.94 -8.03 7.56
CA ASN A 191 -2.79 -6.88 7.82
C ASN A 191 -4.04 -7.32 8.60
N ILE A 192 -4.35 -6.61 9.68
CA ILE A 192 -5.53 -6.93 10.51
C ILE A 192 -6.83 -6.61 9.78
N THR A 193 -6.84 -5.53 9.03
CA THR A 193 -7.96 -5.07 8.20
C THR A 193 -7.48 -4.69 6.81
N HIS A 194 -8.40 -4.42 5.88
CA HIS A 194 -8.10 -3.93 4.55
C HIS A 194 -9.05 -2.78 4.19
N LEU A 195 -9.90 -2.90 3.17
CA LEU A 195 -10.72 -1.79 2.66
C LEU A 195 -12.09 -1.67 3.32
N GLN A 196 -12.60 -2.73 3.95
CA GLN A 196 -13.95 -2.77 4.51
C GLN A 196 -13.96 -2.68 6.03
N GLN A 197 -15.09 -2.20 6.57
CA GLN A 197 -15.34 -2.18 8.00
C GLN A 197 -15.18 -3.57 8.62
N SER A 198 -14.48 -3.63 9.75
CA SER A 198 -14.13 -4.86 10.46
C SER A 198 -14.37 -4.71 11.96
N SER A 199 -14.78 -5.79 12.63
CA SER A 199 -14.88 -5.84 14.10
C SER A 199 -13.54 -5.98 14.81
N LEU A 200 -12.43 -6.07 14.08
CA LEU A 200 -11.09 -6.24 14.66
C LEU A 200 -10.43 -4.89 14.95
N CYS A 201 -10.48 -4.00 13.99
CA CYS A 201 -9.99 -2.64 14.11
C CYS A 201 -10.60 -1.76 13.03
N ASN A 202 -10.55 -0.44 13.23
CA ASN A 202 -10.97 0.50 12.22
C ASN A 202 -9.93 0.60 11.11
N GLN A 203 -10.39 0.61 9.85
CA GLN A 203 -9.54 0.81 8.67
C GLN A 203 -9.38 2.30 8.35
N ALA A 204 -8.29 2.65 7.64
CA ALA A 204 -8.20 3.90 6.92
C ALA A 204 -9.04 3.85 5.63
N PHE A 205 -9.53 4.99 5.16
CA PHE A 205 -10.22 5.04 3.87
C PHE A 205 -9.24 4.82 2.72
N GLY A 206 -9.40 3.73 1.99
CA GLY A 206 -8.52 3.34 0.87
C GLY A 206 -9.24 3.18 -0.47
N MET A 207 -10.59 3.10 -0.47
CA MET A 207 -11.39 2.86 -1.67
C MET A 207 -11.81 4.18 -2.33
N GLN A 208 -10.88 4.92 -2.87
CA GLN A 208 -11.13 6.24 -3.48
C GLN A 208 -12.08 6.20 -4.69
N VAL A 209 -12.19 5.05 -5.37
CA VAL A 209 -13.07 4.88 -6.53
C VAL A 209 -14.48 4.40 -6.17
N ALA A 210 -14.75 4.06 -4.90
CA ALA A 210 -16.05 3.55 -4.43
C ALA A 210 -16.52 4.31 -3.19
N ASP A 211 -17.31 5.33 -3.42
CA ASP A 211 -17.89 6.19 -2.39
C ASP A 211 -19.17 5.53 -1.84
N SER A 212 -18.99 4.50 -0.97
CA SER A 212 -20.12 3.78 -0.38
C SER A 212 -19.85 3.34 1.06
N LYS A 213 -20.94 3.21 1.86
CA LYS A 213 -20.89 2.92 3.31
C LYS A 213 -19.95 1.79 3.74
N PRO A 214 -19.83 0.65 3.04
CA PRO A 214 -18.97 -0.45 3.49
C PRO A 214 -17.49 -0.08 3.61
N PHE A 215 -17.06 0.97 2.89
CA PHE A 215 -15.67 1.43 2.84
C PHE A 215 -15.38 2.60 3.78
N PHE A 216 -16.42 3.22 4.36
CA PHE A 216 -16.23 4.38 5.24
C PHE A 216 -15.80 3.93 6.63
N PRO A 217 -14.70 4.46 7.19
CA PRO A 217 -14.31 4.20 8.57
C PRO A 217 -15.40 4.62 9.55
N SER A 218 -15.75 3.73 10.49
CA SER A 218 -16.80 4.00 11.49
C SER A 218 -16.48 3.44 12.88
N GLY A 219 -15.37 2.68 13.01
CA GLY A 219 -14.89 2.08 14.25
C GLY A 219 -14.09 3.04 15.13
N ASN A 220 -13.49 2.51 16.20
CA ASN A 220 -12.72 3.30 17.18
C ASN A 220 -11.39 2.63 17.53
N GLY A 221 -10.45 2.61 16.59
CA GLY A 221 -9.13 2.04 16.81
C GLY A 221 -9.14 0.51 16.86
N LEU A 222 -8.28 -0.07 17.70
CA LEU A 222 -8.14 -1.50 17.88
C LEU A 222 -9.20 -2.03 18.86
N GLU A 223 -10.02 -2.98 18.41
CA GLU A 223 -11.09 -3.59 19.19
C GLU A 223 -10.59 -4.82 20.00
N ASN A 224 -11.37 -5.34 20.94
CA ASN A 224 -10.96 -6.47 21.78
C ASN A 224 -10.68 -7.75 20.97
N ASP A 225 -11.51 -8.04 19.97
CA ASP A 225 -11.27 -9.16 19.06
C ASP A 225 -9.98 -8.95 18.24
N GLY A 226 -9.71 -7.71 17.83
CA GLY A 226 -8.46 -7.32 17.19
C GLY A 226 -7.25 -7.55 18.07
N ARG A 227 -7.32 -7.19 19.36
CA ARG A 227 -6.24 -7.47 20.34
C ARG A 227 -5.95 -8.96 20.45
N THR A 228 -6.99 -9.77 20.51
CA THR A 228 -6.86 -11.23 20.55
C THR A 228 -6.17 -11.77 19.30
N VAL A 229 -6.53 -11.24 18.12
CA VAL A 229 -5.91 -11.62 16.85
C VAL A 229 -4.45 -11.16 16.80
N VAL A 230 -4.14 -9.92 17.17
CA VAL A 230 -2.75 -9.39 17.23
C VAL A 230 -1.88 -10.26 18.14
N GLN A 231 -2.36 -10.60 19.36
CA GLN A 231 -1.62 -11.49 20.25
C GLN A 231 -1.37 -12.85 19.61
N GLY A 232 -2.41 -13.44 18.98
CA GLY A 232 -2.29 -14.73 18.32
C GLY A 232 -1.34 -14.72 17.12
N ILE A 233 -1.20 -13.60 16.41
CA ILE A 233 -0.23 -13.37 15.34
C ILE A 233 1.19 -13.34 15.91
N PHE A 234 1.43 -12.58 16.99
CA PHE A 234 2.72 -12.52 17.65
C PHE A 234 3.17 -13.87 18.23
N ASP A 235 2.23 -14.63 18.82
CA ASP A 235 2.51 -15.97 19.34
C ASP A 235 2.98 -16.94 18.25
N ARG A 236 2.59 -16.69 17.00
CA ARG A 236 3.01 -17.45 15.81
C ARG A 236 4.26 -16.91 15.13
N LYS A 237 4.96 -15.95 15.75
CA LYS A 237 6.16 -15.30 15.22
C LYS A 237 5.94 -14.58 13.88
N ILE A 238 4.73 -14.10 13.64
CA ILE A 238 4.33 -13.33 12.45
C ILE A 238 4.31 -11.85 12.79
N CYS A 239 4.71 -11.00 11.86
CA CYS A 239 4.65 -9.55 12.00
C CYS A 239 3.22 -9.04 11.76
N VAL A 240 2.81 -8.02 12.49
CA VAL A 240 1.60 -7.25 12.14
C VAL A 240 2.00 -6.19 11.13
N ASP A 241 1.30 -6.16 10.01
CA ASP A 241 1.41 -5.12 9.00
C ASP A 241 0.35 -4.05 9.30
N VAL A 242 0.81 -2.85 9.58
CA VAL A 242 -0.06 -1.73 9.99
C VAL A 242 -0.72 -1.00 8.82
N LYS A 243 -0.37 -1.34 7.57
CA LYS A 243 -1.04 -0.78 6.40
C LYS A 243 -2.53 -1.06 6.43
N HIS A 244 -3.35 -0.16 5.90
CA HIS A 244 -4.82 -0.15 5.92
C HIS A 244 -5.48 0.09 7.27
N MET A 245 -4.78 -0.01 8.38
CA MET A 245 -5.33 0.37 9.70
C MET A 245 -5.50 1.89 9.76
N SER A 246 -6.57 2.37 10.44
CA SER A 246 -6.69 3.80 10.77
C SER A 246 -5.51 4.27 11.63
N TYR A 247 -5.25 5.57 11.65
CA TYR A 247 -4.21 6.13 12.51
C TYR A 247 -4.38 5.71 13.97
N LYS A 248 -5.62 5.78 14.49
CA LYS A 248 -5.89 5.38 15.88
C LYS A 248 -5.64 3.89 16.10
N SER A 249 -6.04 3.03 15.16
CA SER A 249 -5.79 1.59 15.25
C SER A 249 -4.29 1.29 15.32
N ARG A 250 -3.47 1.94 14.51
CA ARG A 250 -2.01 1.80 14.52
C ARG A 250 -1.42 2.29 15.83
N LYS A 251 -1.86 3.48 16.28
CA LYS A 251 -1.43 4.06 17.55
C LYS A 251 -1.80 3.18 18.75
N ASP A 252 -2.99 2.57 18.75
CA ASP A 252 -3.41 1.66 19.82
C ASP A 252 -2.48 0.43 19.89
N VAL A 253 -2.14 -0.19 18.74
CA VAL A 253 -1.18 -1.32 18.71
C VAL A 253 0.17 -0.90 19.25
N MET A 254 0.73 0.22 18.79
CA MET A 254 2.03 0.74 19.23
C MET A 254 2.05 1.02 20.74
N ASN A 255 1.04 1.73 21.24
CA ASN A 255 0.92 2.06 22.67
C ASN A 255 0.75 0.80 23.55
N GLU A 256 0.05 -0.21 23.07
CA GLU A 256 -0.16 -1.46 23.79
C GLU A 256 1.09 -2.35 23.78
N ILE A 257 1.93 -2.28 22.74
CA ILE A 257 3.28 -2.86 22.74
C ILE A 257 4.15 -2.16 23.77
N ASP A 258 4.21 -0.81 23.73
CA ASP A 258 5.04 -0.01 24.63
C ASP A 258 4.65 -0.20 26.11
N SER A 259 3.37 -0.42 26.39
CA SER A 259 2.84 -0.70 27.73
C SER A 259 3.00 -2.17 28.17
N GLY A 260 3.55 -3.04 27.33
CA GLY A 260 3.78 -4.46 27.65
C GLY A 260 2.50 -5.31 27.69
N LYS A 261 1.40 -4.86 27.11
CA LYS A 261 0.14 -5.63 27.06
C LYS A 261 0.24 -6.85 26.14
N PHE A 262 1.02 -6.75 25.06
CA PHE A 262 1.27 -7.88 24.17
C PHE A 262 2.54 -8.64 24.60
N LYS A 263 2.50 -9.97 24.41
CA LYS A 263 3.64 -10.87 24.60
C LYS A 263 4.19 -11.33 23.27
N ASN A 264 5.42 -11.86 23.28
CA ASN A 264 6.06 -12.42 22.08
C ASN A 264 6.08 -11.44 20.88
N VAL A 265 6.10 -10.14 21.16
CA VAL A 265 5.99 -9.08 20.15
C VAL A 265 6.98 -9.29 19.02
N GLN A 266 6.50 -9.20 17.80
CA GLN A 266 7.30 -9.18 16.58
C GLN A 266 7.35 -7.74 16.05
N PRO A 267 8.38 -7.36 15.28
CA PRO A 267 8.41 -6.04 14.66
C PRO A 267 7.14 -5.73 13.88
N LEU A 268 6.62 -4.51 14.02
CA LEU A 268 5.58 -4.03 13.13
C LEU A 268 6.20 -3.68 11.77
N VAL A 269 5.47 -3.93 10.71
CA VAL A 269 5.87 -3.56 9.35
C VAL A 269 4.78 -2.70 8.69
N CYS A 270 5.16 -1.94 7.67
CA CYS A 270 4.21 -1.34 6.74
C CYS A 270 4.70 -1.68 5.34
N THR A 271 4.09 -2.69 4.72
CA THR A 271 4.68 -3.36 3.56
C THR A 271 4.61 -2.52 2.28
N HIS A 272 3.65 -1.57 2.15
CA HIS A 272 3.48 -0.69 0.99
C HIS A 272 2.97 0.69 1.43
N ALA A 273 3.87 1.55 1.84
CA ALA A 273 3.55 2.84 2.45
C ALA A 273 3.83 4.04 1.53
N GLY A 274 3.05 5.10 1.73
CA GLY A 274 3.46 6.48 1.52
C GLY A 274 3.60 7.17 2.88
N PHE A 275 4.05 8.39 2.87
CA PHE A 275 4.18 9.23 4.06
C PHE A 275 3.28 10.46 3.93
N THR A 276 2.75 10.93 5.06
CA THR A 276 1.96 12.17 5.09
C THR A 276 2.84 13.42 4.98
N GLY A 277 4.13 13.29 5.27
CA GLY A 277 5.10 14.39 5.30
C GLY A 277 5.00 15.27 6.54
N MET A 278 4.27 14.82 7.58
CA MET A 278 4.06 15.58 8.81
C MET A 278 3.73 14.68 10.00
N PRO A 279 3.87 15.16 11.25
CA PRO A 279 3.30 14.51 12.42
C PRO A 279 1.78 14.71 12.49
N PHE A 280 1.07 13.77 13.13
CA PHE A 280 -0.40 13.83 13.23
C PHE A 280 -0.93 15.09 13.91
N LYS A 281 -0.19 15.65 14.87
CA LYS A 281 -0.59 16.89 15.56
C LYS A 281 -0.81 18.08 14.61
N ASP A 282 -0.12 18.09 13.47
CA ASP A 282 -0.20 19.17 12.48
C ASP A 282 -1.22 18.89 11.37
N TRP A 283 -1.71 17.63 11.30
CA TRP A 283 -2.58 17.14 10.23
C TRP A 283 -3.90 17.91 10.09
N ALA A 284 -4.54 18.27 11.22
CA ALA A 284 -5.81 18.99 11.21
C ALA A 284 -5.72 20.34 10.45
N GLY A 285 -4.57 21.00 10.48
CA GLY A 285 -4.32 22.24 9.74
C GLY A 285 -4.30 22.07 8.21
N HIS A 286 -4.23 20.82 7.72
CA HIS A 286 -4.13 20.50 6.30
C HIS A 286 -5.37 19.81 5.73
N ILE A 287 -6.48 19.85 6.45
CA ILE A 287 -7.76 19.27 6.02
C ILE A 287 -8.89 20.29 6.17
N GLN A 288 -9.97 20.02 5.49
CA GLN A 288 -11.23 20.75 5.61
C GLN A 288 -12.34 19.75 5.92
N LEU A 289 -13.20 20.13 6.86
CA LEU A 289 -14.33 19.31 7.24
C LEU A 289 -15.56 19.70 6.42
N LYS A 290 -16.12 18.75 5.67
CA LYS A 290 -17.44 18.91 5.09
C LYS A 290 -18.51 18.59 6.13
N LYS A 291 -19.67 19.27 6.06
CA LYS A 291 -20.77 19.00 6.98
C LYS A 291 -21.16 17.53 6.93
N PRO A 292 -21.08 16.79 8.05
CA PRO A 292 -21.47 15.40 8.07
C PRO A 292 -22.97 15.27 7.82
N LEU A 293 -23.38 14.23 7.10
CA LEU A 293 -24.78 13.84 7.00
C LEU A 293 -25.30 13.53 8.42
N SER A 294 -26.51 13.99 8.73
CA SER A 294 -27.13 13.72 10.03
C SER A 294 -27.19 12.22 10.29
N GLY A 295 -26.73 11.78 11.45
CA GLY A 295 -26.70 10.36 11.85
C GLY A 295 -25.56 9.52 11.25
N ALA A 296 -24.73 10.06 10.37
CA ALA A 296 -23.58 9.31 9.84
C ALA A 296 -22.51 9.06 10.93
N LEU A 297 -21.90 7.87 10.91
CA LEU A 297 -20.82 7.48 11.83
C LEU A 297 -19.44 7.96 11.36
N TYR A 298 -19.36 8.63 10.23
CA TYR A 298 -18.15 9.13 9.60
C TYR A 298 -18.24 10.63 9.30
N LEU A 299 -17.09 11.23 9.09
CA LEU A 299 -16.89 12.59 8.62
C LEU A 299 -16.31 12.53 7.21
N GLU A 300 -16.80 13.37 6.31
CA GLU A 300 -16.15 13.63 5.02
C GLU A 300 -15.19 14.80 5.19
N ILE A 301 -13.95 14.60 4.80
CA ILE A 301 -12.91 15.61 4.79
C ILE A 301 -12.34 15.79 3.39
N THR A 302 -11.88 17.00 3.09
CA THR A 302 -11.06 17.29 1.92
C THR A 302 -9.66 17.61 2.40
N LYS A 303 -8.65 17.06 1.74
CA LYS A 303 -7.25 17.29 2.07
C LYS A 303 -6.71 18.47 1.30
N SER A 304 -5.87 19.26 1.96
CA SER A 304 -5.10 20.30 1.28
C SER A 304 -3.83 19.70 0.70
N PHE A 305 -3.59 19.91 -0.59
CA PHE A 305 -2.35 19.49 -1.27
C PHE A 305 -1.18 20.47 -1.08
N HIS A 306 -1.39 21.60 -0.39
CA HIS A 306 -0.34 22.60 -0.20
C HIS A 306 0.76 22.20 0.78
N MET A 307 1.14 20.93 0.77
CA MET A 307 2.12 20.42 1.69
C MET A 307 3.51 20.48 1.10
N LYS A 308 4.30 21.43 1.61
CA LYS A 308 5.72 21.61 1.26
C LYS A 308 5.94 21.72 -0.25
N ASN A 309 5.67 22.88 -0.78
CA ASN A 309 6.07 23.22 -2.15
C ASN A 309 7.53 22.86 -2.37
N ASP A 310 7.80 22.03 -3.36
CA ASP A 310 9.14 21.98 -3.93
C ASP A 310 9.47 23.38 -4.44
N PRO A 311 10.51 24.06 -3.94
CA PRO A 311 10.90 25.37 -4.44
C PRO A 311 11.17 25.39 -5.95
N ARG A 312 11.42 24.23 -6.54
CA ARG A 312 11.60 24.05 -7.99
C ARG A 312 10.27 23.88 -8.74
N ARG A 313 9.17 23.60 -8.01
CA ARG A 313 7.84 23.30 -8.56
C ARG A 313 6.75 23.83 -7.64
N PRO A 314 6.54 25.16 -7.60
CA PRO A 314 5.46 25.73 -6.82
C PRO A 314 4.11 25.09 -7.21
N GLY A 315 3.34 24.68 -6.22
CA GLY A 315 2.00 24.13 -6.44
C GLY A 315 1.90 22.62 -6.66
N PHE A 316 3.02 21.86 -6.72
CA PHE A 316 2.96 20.39 -6.79
C PHE A 316 3.08 19.78 -5.40
N PRO A 317 2.10 18.94 -4.99
CA PRO A 317 2.17 18.23 -3.73
C PRO A 317 3.29 17.18 -3.78
N THR A 318 4.06 17.11 -2.68
CA THR A 318 5.12 16.09 -2.53
C THR A 318 4.66 14.89 -1.72
N PHE A 319 3.54 15.01 -1.01
CA PHE A 319 2.98 13.99 -0.13
C PHE A 319 1.46 13.98 -0.20
N ASN A 320 0.87 12.83 0.12
CA ASN A 320 -0.57 12.70 0.33
C ASN A 320 -0.89 12.64 1.83
N ALA A 321 -1.62 13.64 2.34
CA ALA A 321 -2.06 13.73 3.73
C ALA A 321 -3.12 12.68 4.13
N SER A 322 -3.41 11.71 3.29
CA SER A 322 -4.35 10.63 3.61
C SER A 322 -3.89 9.83 4.82
N THR A 323 -4.83 9.52 5.73
CA THR A 323 -4.55 8.77 6.95
C THR A 323 -4.20 7.30 6.72
N ILE A 324 -4.30 6.80 5.49
CA ILE A 324 -3.75 5.50 5.08
C ILE A 324 -2.21 5.50 5.02
N ASN A 325 -1.59 6.69 4.94
CA ASN A 325 -0.15 6.90 4.94
C ASN A 325 0.37 7.03 6.38
N LEU A 326 1.68 6.82 6.53
CA LEU A 326 2.35 6.92 7.84
C LEU A 326 2.64 8.38 8.20
N PHE A 327 2.39 8.72 9.46
CA PHE A 327 2.81 9.96 10.08
C PHE A 327 4.24 9.85 10.64
N ASP A 328 4.88 10.97 10.92
CA ASP A 328 6.28 11.03 11.34
C ASP A 328 6.58 10.18 12.57
N GLU A 329 5.71 10.24 13.59
CA GLU A 329 5.85 9.45 14.80
C GLU A 329 5.72 7.93 14.57
N GLU A 330 4.93 7.52 13.56
CA GLU A 330 4.77 6.11 13.21
C GLU A 330 6.00 5.59 12.48
N ILE A 331 6.55 6.38 11.54
CA ILE A 331 7.81 6.08 10.87
C ILE A 331 8.91 5.88 11.92
N ALA A 332 9.05 6.85 12.84
CA ALA A 332 10.05 6.80 13.88
C ALA A 332 9.88 5.58 14.80
N TRP A 333 8.63 5.27 15.20
CA TRP A 333 8.34 4.13 16.07
C TRP A 333 8.70 2.79 15.40
N ILE A 334 8.27 2.60 14.15
CA ILE A 334 8.56 1.37 13.38
C ILE A 334 10.06 1.16 13.26
N VAL A 335 10.81 2.20 12.89
CA VAL A 335 12.27 2.13 12.72
C VAL A 335 12.99 1.89 14.06
N LYS A 336 12.57 2.55 15.14
CA LYS A 336 13.13 2.33 16.49
C LYS A 336 12.97 0.89 16.97
N ASN A 337 11.87 0.25 16.61
CA ASN A 337 11.47 -1.10 17.04
C ASN A 337 11.78 -2.19 16.00
N ASP A 338 12.81 -2.00 15.17
CA ASP A 338 13.32 -2.98 14.20
C ASP A 338 12.32 -3.44 13.13
N GLY A 339 11.29 -2.62 12.88
CA GLY A 339 10.34 -2.82 11.79
C GLY A 339 10.92 -2.42 10.44
N VAL A 340 10.22 -2.75 9.36
CA VAL A 340 10.61 -2.40 7.99
C VAL A 340 9.43 -1.74 7.27
N ILE A 341 9.74 -0.70 6.50
CA ILE A 341 8.77 0.05 5.69
C ILE A 341 9.08 -0.19 4.22
N GLY A 342 8.08 -0.66 3.46
CA GLY A 342 8.10 -0.75 2.00
C GLY A 342 7.54 0.52 1.38
N VAL A 343 8.23 1.14 0.45
CA VAL A 343 7.74 2.33 -0.28
C VAL A 343 6.86 1.88 -1.43
N SER A 344 5.60 2.34 -1.45
CA SER A 344 4.63 2.03 -2.51
C SER A 344 5.01 2.68 -3.84
N MET A 345 4.44 2.14 -4.94
CA MET A 345 4.52 2.74 -6.27
C MET A 345 3.15 3.24 -6.76
N ASP A 346 2.12 3.18 -5.94
CA ASP A 346 0.83 3.80 -6.26
C ASP A 346 0.94 5.33 -6.15
N ARG A 347 0.73 6.04 -7.26
CA ARG A 347 0.81 7.50 -7.30
C ARG A 347 -0.17 8.18 -6.34
N ARG A 348 -1.33 7.56 -6.08
CA ARG A 348 -2.32 8.09 -5.13
C ARG A 348 -1.80 8.05 -3.70
N ILE A 349 -1.07 6.99 -3.35
CA ILE A 349 -0.44 6.81 -2.04
C ILE A 349 0.71 7.80 -1.87
N LEU A 350 1.53 8.00 -2.89
CA LEU A 350 2.68 8.90 -2.82
C LEU A 350 2.33 10.38 -3.03
N GLY A 351 1.07 10.70 -3.34
CA GLY A 351 0.61 12.08 -3.50
C GLY A 351 0.91 12.70 -4.86
N TYR A 352 1.22 11.86 -5.86
CA TYR A 352 1.45 12.36 -7.19
C TYR A 352 0.13 12.66 -7.92
N VAL A 353 0.05 13.86 -8.48
CA VAL A 353 -1.02 14.30 -9.39
C VAL A 353 -0.40 14.48 -10.77
N ASP A 354 -0.89 13.72 -11.75
CA ASP A 354 -0.46 13.85 -13.14
C ASP A 354 -1.41 14.72 -13.94
N LYS A 355 -0.86 15.73 -14.61
CA LYS A 355 -1.57 16.48 -15.64
C LYS A 355 -1.37 15.77 -16.98
N HIS A 356 -2.37 15.04 -17.44
CA HIS A 356 -2.41 14.57 -18.82
C HIS A 356 -3.22 15.54 -19.67
N ASP A 357 -2.55 16.26 -20.56
CA ASP A 357 -3.15 17.19 -21.51
C ASP A 357 -4.15 16.50 -22.48
N ASP A 358 -4.11 15.16 -22.55
CA ASP A 358 -4.88 14.35 -23.48
C ASP A 358 -6.07 13.63 -22.84
N ASP A 359 -6.42 13.94 -21.57
CA ASP A 359 -7.54 13.30 -20.88
C ASP A 359 -8.82 14.14 -20.99
N PRO A 360 -9.73 13.82 -21.96
CA PRO A 360 -10.97 14.57 -22.15
C PRO A 360 -12.00 14.37 -21.01
N ILE A 361 -11.75 13.45 -20.06
CA ILE A 361 -12.61 13.21 -18.88
C ILE A 361 -12.03 13.90 -17.65
N GLY A 362 -10.82 14.43 -17.81
CA GLY A 362 -10.16 15.32 -16.87
C GLY A 362 -9.74 14.66 -15.57
N ILE A 363 -8.47 14.75 -15.30
CA ILE A 363 -7.85 14.60 -13.97
C ILE A 363 -8.69 15.26 -12.86
N SER A 364 -9.47 16.29 -13.16
CA SER A 364 -10.42 16.91 -12.24
C SER A 364 -11.34 15.92 -11.52
N GLY A 365 -11.72 14.81 -12.15
CA GLY A 365 -12.46 13.73 -11.50
C GLY A 365 -11.60 12.90 -10.54
N MET A 366 -10.37 12.57 -10.92
CA MET A 366 -9.42 11.81 -10.10
C MET A 366 -8.79 12.67 -9.01
N GLU A 367 -8.47 13.93 -9.27
CA GLU A 367 -8.03 14.90 -8.26
C GLU A 367 -9.06 15.05 -7.15
N ARG A 368 -10.34 15.17 -7.47
CA ARG A 368 -11.42 15.21 -6.48
C ARG A 368 -11.55 13.94 -5.66
N ILE A 369 -11.27 12.78 -6.25
CA ILE A 369 -11.30 11.48 -5.57
C ILE A 369 -10.13 11.37 -4.60
N VAL A 370 -8.92 11.81 -5.00
CA VAL A 370 -7.73 11.78 -4.15
C VAL A 370 -7.83 12.78 -2.99
N ASP A 371 -8.51 13.91 -3.19
CA ASP A 371 -8.73 14.93 -2.18
C ASP A 371 -9.69 14.52 -1.09
N LYS A 372 -10.65 13.66 -1.43
CA LYS A 372 -11.71 13.24 -0.53
C LYS A 372 -11.26 12.09 0.35
N GLU A 373 -11.56 12.18 1.64
CA GLU A 373 -11.36 11.11 2.60
C GLU A 373 -12.54 11.00 3.55
N PHE A 374 -12.74 9.83 4.13
CA PHE A 374 -13.70 9.60 5.19
C PHE A 374 -12.97 9.21 6.47
N PHE A 375 -13.43 9.77 7.59
CA PHE A 375 -12.85 9.55 8.91
C PHE A 375 -13.92 9.16 9.91
N SER A 376 -13.62 8.25 10.84
CA SER A 376 -14.58 7.85 11.87
C SER A 376 -14.85 8.97 12.87
N LYS A 377 -16.12 9.25 13.16
CA LYS A 377 -16.51 10.23 14.19
C LYS A 377 -16.06 9.84 15.60
N THR A 378 -16.08 8.55 15.90
CA THR A 378 -15.67 8.06 17.22
C THR A 378 -14.15 8.19 17.39
N GLU A 379 -13.36 7.93 16.36
CA GLU A 379 -11.92 8.17 16.39
C GLU A 379 -11.59 9.66 16.44
N TRP A 380 -12.31 10.50 15.68
CA TRP A 380 -12.14 11.95 15.70
C TRP A 380 -12.24 12.49 17.13
N ALA A 381 -13.32 12.09 17.83
CA ALA A 381 -13.53 12.47 19.23
C ALA A 381 -12.45 11.89 20.16
N ALA A 382 -12.09 10.61 19.99
CA ALA A 382 -11.11 9.93 20.83
C ALA A 382 -9.68 10.47 20.65
N LEU A 383 -9.35 10.99 19.48
CA LEU A 383 -8.06 11.63 19.18
C LEU A 383 -8.00 13.09 19.63
N GLY A 384 -9.15 13.66 20.07
CA GLY A 384 -9.23 15.03 20.56
C GLY A 384 -9.02 16.09 19.49
N ILE A 385 -9.34 15.77 18.22
CA ILE A 385 -9.22 16.74 17.11
C ILE A 385 -10.29 17.81 17.32
N LYS A 386 -9.85 19.04 17.47
CA LYS A 386 -10.74 20.17 17.71
C LYS A 386 -11.06 20.90 16.39
N ASN A 387 -12.29 21.41 16.29
CA ASN A 387 -12.71 22.17 15.10
C ASN A 387 -11.88 23.45 14.88
N GLU A 388 -11.30 24.01 15.93
CA GLU A 388 -10.44 25.20 15.86
C GLU A 388 -9.06 24.89 15.22
N ASP A 389 -8.63 23.63 15.26
CA ASP A 389 -7.36 23.16 14.67
C ASP A 389 -7.49 22.86 13.16
N ILE A 390 -8.73 22.80 12.65
CA ILE A 390 -9.00 22.50 11.24
C ILE A 390 -8.61 23.70 10.39
N GLY A 391 -7.90 23.44 9.29
CA GLY A 391 -7.51 24.45 8.33
C GLY A 391 -8.72 25.27 7.86
N LYS A 392 -8.61 26.59 7.90
CA LYS A 392 -9.61 27.45 7.27
C LYS A 392 -9.60 27.16 5.79
N LEU A 393 -10.79 27.10 5.16
CA LEU A 393 -10.92 27.07 3.72
C LEU A 393 -9.98 28.14 3.14
N ILE A 394 -8.96 27.70 2.43
CA ILE A 394 -8.41 28.51 1.36
C ILE A 394 -9.60 28.64 0.42
N ALA A 395 -10.07 29.87 0.20
CA ALA A 395 -11.18 30.12 -0.69
C ALA A 395 -10.92 29.35 -2.00
N GLU A 396 -11.99 28.80 -2.62
CA GLU A 396 -11.86 28.10 -3.91
C GLU A 396 -11.09 28.92 -4.96
N ASP A 397 -11.04 30.24 -4.77
CA ASP A 397 -10.30 31.22 -5.56
C ASP A 397 -8.78 31.25 -5.31
N GLU A 398 -8.26 30.61 -4.24
CA GLU A 398 -6.81 30.47 -3.95
C GLU A 398 -6.27 29.06 -4.22
N CYS A 399 -7.11 28.09 -4.50
CA CYS A 399 -6.70 26.92 -5.24
C CYS A 399 -6.32 27.42 -6.63
N LEU A 400 -5.02 27.59 -6.89
CA LEU A 400 -4.50 27.80 -8.24
C LEU A 400 -5.20 26.79 -9.14
N THR A 401 -6.11 27.29 -9.98
CA THR A 401 -6.69 26.44 -11.00
C THR A 401 -5.51 25.87 -11.79
N MET A 402 -5.61 24.63 -12.18
CA MET A 402 -4.53 24.00 -12.93
C MET A 402 -4.11 24.83 -14.17
N GLY A 403 -4.99 25.71 -14.71
CA GLY A 403 -4.67 26.70 -15.74
C GLY A 403 -3.69 27.80 -15.32
N GLU A 404 -3.72 28.26 -14.07
CA GLU A 404 -2.79 29.29 -13.58
C GLU A 404 -1.38 28.76 -13.34
N LEU A 405 -1.23 27.44 -13.13
CA LEU A 405 0.08 26.77 -13.11
C LEU A 405 0.70 26.65 -14.51
N GLU A 406 -0.09 26.68 -15.57
CA GLU A 406 0.39 26.57 -16.96
C GLU A 406 1.05 27.87 -17.47
N GLU A 407 0.49 29.05 -17.12
CA GLU A 407 1.02 30.32 -17.59
C GLU A 407 2.42 30.65 -17.05
N ASN A 408 2.81 30.09 -15.90
CA ASN A 408 4.10 30.38 -15.26
C ASN A 408 5.23 29.37 -15.54
N THR A 409 5.00 28.31 -16.32
CA THR A 409 5.96 27.21 -16.46
C THR A 409 6.48 26.94 -17.88
N GLU A 410 6.18 27.79 -18.87
CA GLU A 410 6.57 27.54 -20.27
C GLU A 410 8.08 27.55 -20.58
N SER A 411 8.95 27.97 -19.66
CA SER A 411 10.36 28.18 -20.03
C SER A 411 11.40 27.19 -19.51
N SER A 412 11.03 26.19 -18.70
CA SER A 412 12.02 25.22 -18.19
C SER A 412 11.44 23.93 -17.63
N ILE A 413 10.55 23.23 -18.37
CA ILE A 413 10.10 21.91 -17.97
C ILE A 413 11.23 20.91 -18.28
N PRO A 414 11.96 20.36 -17.26
CA PRO A 414 12.82 19.21 -17.46
C PRO A 414 11.98 18.06 -18.03
N GLN A 415 12.58 17.20 -18.81
CA GLN A 415 11.89 16.14 -19.52
C GLN A 415 10.89 15.41 -18.60
N ARG A 416 9.63 15.33 -19.03
CA ARG A 416 8.42 14.84 -18.34
C ARG A 416 8.62 13.57 -17.50
N ASN A 417 9.62 12.75 -17.83
CA ASN A 417 9.87 11.45 -17.20
C ASN A 417 10.59 11.51 -15.83
N GLU A 418 11.28 12.59 -15.51
CA GLU A 418 12.09 12.69 -14.28
C GLU A 418 11.25 13.00 -13.04
N TYR A 419 10.10 13.66 -13.20
CA TYR A 419 9.22 14.07 -12.11
C TYR A 419 8.68 12.91 -11.27
N PHE A 420 8.43 11.77 -11.88
CA PHE A 420 7.82 10.63 -11.22
C PHE A 420 8.74 10.00 -10.18
N TYR A 421 10.03 9.94 -10.48
CA TYR A 421 11.03 9.40 -9.57
C TYR A 421 11.30 10.33 -8.39
N ASP A 422 11.10 11.63 -8.56
CA ASP A 422 11.29 12.63 -7.50
C ASP A 422 10.35 12.38 -6.31
N HIS A 423 9.13 11.86 -6.54
CA HIS A 423 8.23 11.51 -5.44
C HIS A 423 8.83 10.46 -4.51
N VAL A 424 9.48 9.45 -5.07
CA VAL A 424 10.19 8.45 -4.27
C VAL A 424 11.35 9.09 -3.51
N LEU A 425 12.10 10.01 -4.15
CA LEU A 425 13.19 10.74 -3.49
C LEU A 425 12.69 11.66 -2.37
N TYR A 426 11.54 12.32 -2.52
CA TYR A 426 10.93 13.11 -1.43
C TYR A 426 10.56 12.22 -0.24
N HIS A 427 9.99 11.04 -0.50
CA HIS A 427 9.67 10.09 0.56
C HIS A 427 10.94 9.60 1.26
N LEU A 428 12.01 9.27 0.54
CA LEU A 428 13.29 8.89 1.12
C LEU A 428 13.93 10.03 1.91
N LYS A 429 13.89 11.26 1.39
CA LYS A 429 14.38 12.45 2.11
C LYS A 429 13.61 12.64 3.42
N HIS A 430 12.27 12.59 3.37
CA HIS A 430 11.43 12.74 4.54
C HIS A 430 11.67 11.63 5.57
N TYR A 431 11.78 10.39 5.13
CA TYR A 431 12.14 9.26 5.98
C TYR A 431 13.43 9.51 6.76
N PHE A 432 14.48 9.96 6.09
CA PHE A 432 15.75 10.30 6.74
C PHE A 432 15.62 11.50 7.67
N GLN A 433 14.86 12.53 7.30
CA GLN A 433 14.60 13.67 8.18
C GLN A 433 13.93 13.23 9.49
N VAL A 434 12.87 12.42 9.39
CA VAL A 434 12.19 11.86 10.58
C VAL A 434 13.16 11.05 11.43
N CYS A 435 14.03 10.25 10.83
CA CYS A 435 15.04 9.49 11.57
C CYS A 435 16.03 10.40 12.31
N ILE A 436 16.52 11.48 11.66
CA ILE A 436 17.41 12.48 12.27
C ILE A 436 16.73 13.14 13.46
N ASP A 437 15.53 13.67 13.26
CA ASP A 437 14.77 14.42 14.27
C ASP A 437 14.46 13.55 15.50
N ASN A 438 14.42 12.24 15.31
CA ASN A 438 14.19 11.26 16.38
C ASN A 438 15.46 10.58 16.92
N GLY A 439 16.66 11.05 16.55
CA GLY A 439 17.94 10.53 17.02
C GLY A 439 18.22 9.08 16.60
N ILE A 440 17.63 8.62 15.49
CA ILE A 440 17.85 7.26 14.98
C ILE A 440 19.16 7.23 14.17
N PRO A 441 20.12 6.35 14.53
CA PRO A 441 21.39 6.26 13.81
C PRO A 441 21.18 5.89 12.34
N ILE A 442 21.98 6.48 11.44
CA ILE A 442 21.91 6.19 10.00
C ILE A 442 22.16 4.72 9.69
N SER A 443 23.04 4.08 10.45
CA SER A 443 23.35 2.65 10.33
C SER A 443 22.15 1.74 10.60
N LYS A 444 21.16 2.24 11.37
CA LYS A 444 19.87 1.61 11.61
C LYS A 444 18.85 2.02 10.55
N ALA A 445 18.64 3.33 10.37
CA ALA A 445 17.66 3.87 9.43
C ALA A 445 17.80 3.28 8.02
N ARG A 446 19.02 3.28 7.45
CA ARG A 446 19.25 2.78 6.08
C ARG A 446 18.87 1.31 5.85
N LYS A 447 18.71 0.52 6.92
CA LYS A 447 18.40 -0.92 6.85
C LYS A 447 16.93 -1.27 6.98
N GLN A 448 16.07 -0.29 7.28
CA GLN A 448 14.67 -0.53 7.63
C GLN A 448 13.67 0.08 6.66
N ILE A 449 14.14 0.41 5.46
CA ILE A 449 13.31 0.85 4.34
C ILE A 449 13.63 -0.01 3.11
N THR A 450 12.61 -0.38 2.35
CA THR A 450 12.72 -1.20 1.14
C THR A 450 11.65 -0.81 0.12
N ILE A 451 11.59 -1.48 -1.02
CA ILE A 451 10.52 -1.34 -1.99
C ILE A 451 9.34 -2.24 -1.58
N GLY A 452 8.11 -1.73 -1.72
CA GLY A 452 6.88 -2.47 -1.53
C GLY A 452 5.83 -1.93 -2.49
N THR A 453 5.85 -2.39 -3.74
CA THR A 453 5.22 -1.70 -4.88
C THR A 453 3.72 -1.68 -4.83
N ASP A 454 3.11 -2.73 -4.30
CA ASP A 454 1.69 -3.06 -4.45
C ASP A 454 1.29 -3.35 -5.92
N TYR A 455 2.25 -3.72 -6.78
CA TYR A 455 1.98 -4.07 -8.16
C TYR A 455 0.98 -5.24 -8.26
N ASP A 456 0.10 -5.13 -9.26
CA ASP A 456 -1.04 -6.02 -9.51
C ASP A 456 -2.13 -6.01 -8.42
N GLY A 457 -2.01 -5.17 -7.37
CA GLY A 457 -3.02 -4.90 -6.34
C GLY A 457 -4.10 -3.91 -6.76
N LEU A 458 -4.35 -3.75 -8.05
CA LEU A 458 -5.28 -2.76 -8.64
C LEU A 458 -4.86 -1.31 -8.35
N ILE A 459 -3.56 -1.08 -8.26
CA ILE A 459 -2.97 0.23 -8.06
C ILE A 459 -2.85 1.03 -9.36
N ASN A 460 -2.66 2.34 -9.20
CA ASN A 460 -2.35 3.26 -10.28
C ASN A 460 -0.89 3.70 -10.20
N PRO A 461 0.05 2.98 -10.83
CA PRO A 461 1.46 3.31 -10.75
C PRO A 461 1.79 4.58 -11.56
N PHE A 462 2.94 5.18 -11.29
CA PHE A 462 3.45 6.28 -12.10
C PHE A 462 3.58 5.89 -13.57
N LEU A 463 3.37 6.81 -14.49
CA LEU A 463 3.38 6.55 -15.93
C LEU A 463 4.67 5.91 -16.44
N ASN A 464 5.81 6.30 -15.91
CA ASN A 464 7.11 5.70 -16.26
C ASN A 464 7.50 4.51 -15.37
N MET A 465 6.61 4.10 -14.44
CA MET A 465 6.74 2.97 -13.52
C MET A 465 5.58 1.99 -13.65
N LEU A 466 4.93 1.93 -14.82
CA LEU A 466 3.74 1.12 -15.03
C LEU A 466 3.94 -0.37 -14.75
N THR A 467 5.15 -0.85 -14.91
CA THR A 467 5.50 -2.24 -14.64
C THR A 467 6.88 -2.37 -13.97
N VAL A 468 7.13 -3.51 -13.38
CA VAL A 468 8.38 -3.85 -12.72
C VAL A 468 9.63 -3.68 -13.60
N LYS A 469 9.50 -3.73 -14.93
CA LYS A 469 10.61 -3.50 -15.90
C LYS A 469 11.32 -2.16 -15.70
N ARG A 470 10.64 -1.16 -15.14
CA ARG A 470 11.19 0.18 -14.90
C ARG A 470 11.92 0.34 -13.57
N MET A 471 11.97 -0.69 -12.74
CA MET A 471 12.67 -0.64 -11.46
C MET A 471 14.18 -0.39 -11.59
N ALA A 472 14.79 -0.83 -12.69
CA ALA A 472 16.21 -0.54 -12.98
C ALA A 472 16.44 0.95 -13.23
N ASP A 473 15.51 1.61 -13.92
CA ASP A 473 15.58 3.05 -14.20
C ASP A 473 15.42 3.84 -12.90
N LEU A 474 14.44 3.50 -12.07
CA LEU A 474 14.24 4.10 -10.73
C LEU A 474 15.49 3.92 -9.86
N LYS A 475 16.05 2.71 -9.83
CA LYS A 475 17.28 2.42 -9.07
C LYS A 475 18.44 3.30 -9.50
N SER A 476 18.62 3.47 -10.79
CA SER A 476 19.67 4.32 -11.37
C SER A 476 19.42 5.81 -11.05
N TYR A 477 18.17 6.25 -11.14
CA TYR A 477 17.80 7.63 -10.84
C TYR A 477 18.02 7.98 -9.37
N ILE A 478 17.64 7.11 -8.44
CA ILE A 478 17.89 7.29 -7.00
C ILE A 478 19.41 7.38 -6.74
N ARG A 479 20.20 6.49 -7.35
CA ARG A 479 21.68 6.49 -7.21
C ARG A 479 22.30 7.82 -7.60
N MET A 480 21.84 8.41 -8.71
CA MET A 480 22.37 9.67 -9.21
C MET A 480 21.92 10.89 -8.40
N ASN A 481 20.67 10.88 -7.89
CA ASN A 481 20.03 12.08 -7.38
C ASN A 481 19.87 12.13 -5.86
N LEU A 482 19.88 10.99 -5.15
CA LEU A 482 19.58 10.95 -3.71
C LEU A 482 20.48 11.87 -2.89
N LYS A 483 21.79 11.88 -3.17
CA LYS A 483 22.73 12.74 -2.47
C LYS A 483 22.38 14.24 -2.61
N TYR A 484 21.86 14.63 -3.76
CA TYR A 484 21.40 16.01 -4.00
C TYR A 484 20.16 16.32 -3.15
N PHE A 485 19.20 15.40 -3.08
CA PHE A 485 17.99 15.57 -2.28
C PHE A 485 18.28 15.63 -0.78
N LEU A 486 19.31 14.93 -0.30
CA LEU A 486 19.68 14.91 1.11
C LEU A 486 20.50 16.12 1.58
N LYS A 487 20.99 16.99 0.67
CA LYS A 487 21.84 18.15 1.04
C LYS A 487 21.17 19.14 1.98
N ASP A 488 19.85 19.27 1.90
CA ASP A 488 19.08 20.24 2.69
C ASP A 488 18.59 19.67 4.01
N LEU A 489 18.96 18.43 4.35
CA LEU A 489 18.62 17.85 5.65
C LEU A 489 19.38 18.56 6.77
N GLN A 490 18.74 18.71 7.92
CA GLN A 490 19.38 19.18 9.14
C GLN A 490 20.55 18.23 9.46
N ASP A 491 21.70 18.78 9.84
CA ASP A 491 22.96 18.01 10.00
C ASP A 491 23.44 17.26 8.73
N SER A 492 23.05 17.77 7.56
CA SER A 492 23.26 17.14 6.25
C SER A 492 24.69 16.69 5.97
N LYS A 493 25.71 17.41 6.45
CA LYS A 493 27.12 17.00 6.27
C LYS A 493 27.43 15.65 6.92
N GLN A 494 27.03 15.45 8.18
CA GLN A 494 27.26 14.17 8.87
C GLN A 494 26.49 13.02 8.18
N TRP A 495 25.25 13.27 7.77
CA TRP A 495 24.44 12.26 7.12
C TRP A 495 24.88 11.94 5.71
N ALA A 496 25.15 12.96 4.88
CA ALA A 496 25.61 12.77 3.52
C ALA A 496 26.98 12.08 3.44
N ASP A 497 27.86 12.33 4.42
CA ASP A 497 29.17 11.70 4.49
C ASP A 497 29.12 10.27 5.05
N GLN A 498 28.11 9.93 5.85
CA GLN A 498 27.92 8.59 6.43
C GLN A 498 27.06 7.66 5.57
N LEU A 499 26.21 8.20 4.70
CA LEU A 499 25.38 7.41 3.79
C LEU A 499 26.14 7.14 2.49
N ASP A 500 26.72 5.95 2.39
CA ASP A 500 27.15 5.42 1.09
C ASP A 500 25.91 5.13 0.23
N VAL A 501 25.65 6.01 -0.75
CA VAL A 501 24.46 5.97 -1.61
C VAL A 501 24.42 4.68 -2.43
N ASP A 502 25.56 4.21 -2.94
CA ASP A 502 25.61 2.97 -3.73
C ASP A 502 25.20 1.76 -2.89
N THR A 503 25.76 1.64 -1.69
CA THR A 503 25.36 0.59 -0.74
C THR A 503 23.88 0.75 -0.33
N PHE A 504 23.42 1.97 -0.06
CA PHE A 504 22.03 2.21 0.33
C PHE A 504 21.04 1.81 -0.77
N VAL A 505 21.35 2.11 -2.03
CA VAL A 505 20.47 1.74 -3.15
C VAL A 505 20.40 0.22 -3.32
N GLU A 506 21.52 -0.51 -3.14
CA GLU A 506 21.48 -1.97 -3.10
C GLU A 506 20.69 -2.49 -1.88
N ASP A 507 20.80 -1.82 -0.74
CA ASP A 507 20.04 -2.14 0.47
C ASP A 507 18.54 -1.92 0.25
N LEU A 508 18.13 -0.79 -0.34
CA LEU A 508 16.74 -0.43 -0.62
C LEU A 508 16.05 -1.43 -1.57
N PHE A 509 16.74 -1.79 -2.66
CA PHE A 509 16.17 -2.63 -3.71
C PHE A 509 16.31 -4.14 -3.47
N TYR A 510 17.12 -4.55 -2.47
CA TYR A 510 17.30 -5.96 -2.22
C TYR A 510 17.70 -6.32 -0.79
N ASN A 511 18.85 -5.82 -0.28
CA ASN A 511 19.47 -6.41 0.90
C ASN A 511 18.63 -6.22 2.18
N ASN A 512 17.91 -5.11 2.33
CA ASN A 512 17.08 -4.83 3.51
C ASN A 512 15.95 -5.85 3.64
N GLY A 513 15.17 -6.03 2.56
CA GLY A 513 14.10 -7.00 2.52
C GLY A 513 14.62 -8.44 2.66
N TYR A 514 15.68 -8.78 1.93
CA TYR A 514 16.32 -10.10 2.03
C TYR A 514 16.72 -10.44 3.48
N ARG A 515 17.43 -9.52 4.16
CA ARG A 515 17.85 -9.73 5.57
C ARG A 515 16.66 -9.90 6.50
N PHE A 516 15.66 -9.03 6.33
CA PHE A 516 14.45 -9.10 7.15
C PHE A 516 13.75 -10.45 6.98
N VAL A 517 13.44 -10.84 5.76
CA VAL A 517 12.73 -12.09 5.47
C VAL A 517 13.56 -13.31 5.92
N LYS A 518 14.86 -13.35 5.61
CA LYS A 518 15.76 -14.41 6.07
C LYS A 518 15.68 -14.61 7.59
N THR A 519 15.77 -13.52 8.36
CA THR A 519 15.65 -13.56 9.82
C THR A 519 14.30 -14.15 10.25
N ARG A 520 13.20 -13.81 9.57
CA ARG A 520 11.87 -14.39 9.88
C ARG A 520 11.79 -15.89 9.62
N PHE A 521 12.52 -16.41 8.62
CA PHE A 521 12.62 -17.85 8.37
C PHE A 521 13.54 -18.57 9.37
N GLU A 522 14.47 -17.88 10.02
CA GLU A 522 15.38 -18.45 11.02
C GLU A 522 14.79 -18.52 12.43
N ILE A 523 13.74 -17.71 12.71
CA ILE A 523 13.03 -17.76 14.00
C ILE A 523 12.12 -18.97 14.03
N GLU A 524 12.35 -19.86 14.99
CA GLU A 524 11.56 -21.08 15.27
C GLU A 524 10.33 -20.79 16.13
#